data_9b56ce0a325da0828cfd308bb76d81d2
#
_entry.id   9b56ce0a325da0828cfd308bb76d81d2
#
_cell.length_a   1.000
_cell.length_b   1.000
_cell.length_c   1.000
_cell.angle_alpha   90.00
_cell.angle_beta   90.00
_cell.angle_gamma   90.00
#
_symmetry.space_group_name_H-M   'P 1'
#
loop_
_entity.id
_entity.type
_entity.pdbx_description
1 polymer ?
#
loop_
_entity_poly.entity_id
_entity_poly.type
_entity_poly.pdbx_seq_one_letter_code
_entity_poly.pdbx_strand_id
1 'polypeptide(L)'
;MKMNTDSNVYTIVYSIVLVVIVAVLLAVVNQGLKARQEANKLLDTQKQMLVALNQDIDNCDDPAALYDSLVKDTVMCGESPVIVFEVDGQTKYMLRLHGQGLWGGIGGYMALNDDRNTVFGINFNHESETPGLGGEIVTEKFRSQFFNKHIKDAQGNLRSIAVLKEGKQAPEGQEQVDAWAGATITSTGVSDMLAANMEEYRAFLMETGCKQTCKATCQECVCCKDGKVCCKNGGECVCDDCTCNQGSCCQDSSCQKHCETLNKED
;
A
#
# COMPACT_ATOMS: atom_id res chain seq x y z
N MET A 1 -42.79 19.61 -42.77
CA MET A 1 -43.46 18.60 -41.93
C MET A 1 -43.46 19.14 -40.49
N LYS A 2 -44.60 19.55 -39.92
CA LYS A 2 -44.69 19.90 -38.48
C LYS A 2 -44.64 18.59 -37.71
N MET A 3 -43.58 18.36 -36.99
CA MET A 3 -43.50 17.24 -36.07
C MET A 3 -44.48 17.46 -34.93
N ASN A 4 -45.33 16.46 -34.64
CA ASN A 4 -46.25 16.54 -33.51
C ASN A 4 -45.50 16.26 -32.23
N THR A 5 -45.14 17.32 -31.51
CA THR A 5 -44.35 17.29 -30.28
C THR A 5 -45.07 16.69 -29.08
N ASP A 6 -46.40 16.51 -29.18
CA ASP A 6 -47.26 15.95 -28.13
C ASP A 6 -47.37 14.41 -28.24
N SER A 7 -46.69 13.80 -29.21
CA SER A 7 -46.69 12.34 -29.40
C SER A 7 -45.73 11.66 -28.43
N ASN A 8 -46.20 10.63 -27.74
CA ASN A 8 -45.35 9.77 -26.88
C ASN A 8 -44.13 9.24 -27.63
N VAL A 9 -44.30 8.93 -28.93
CA VAL A 9 -43.18 8.47 -29.78
C VAL A 9 -42.12 9.54 -29.96
N TYR A 10 -42.53 10.81 -30.17
CA TYR A 10 -41.58 11.91 -30.27
C TYR A 10 -40.78 12.08 -28.99
N THR A 11 -41.45 12.04 -27.82
CA THR A 11 -40.78 12.19 -26.51
C THR A 11 -39.78 11.06 -26.27
N ILE A 12 -40.14 9.81 -26.60
CA ILE A 12 -39.22 8.66 -26.44
C ILE A 12 -38.01 8.80 -27.37
N VAL A 13 -38.21 9.10 -28.65
CA VAL A 13 -37.10 9.25 -29.61
C VAL A 13 -36.19 10.40 -29.22
N TYR A 14 -36.75 11.54 -28.84
CA TYR A 14 -35.98 12.71 -28.37
C TYR A 14 -35.15 12.36 -27.16
N SER A 15 -35.74 11.70 -26.16
CA SER A 15 -35.01 11.30 -24.93
C SER A 15 -33.86 10.32 -25.25
N ILE A 16 -34.08 9.35 -26.13
CA ILE A 16 -33.02 8.40 -26.53
C ILE A 16 -31.89 9.13 -27.23
N VAL A 17 -32.20 10.01 -28.20
CA VAL A 17 -31.18 10.78 -28.94
C VAL A 17 -30.38 11.66 -27.98
N LEU A 18 -31.05 12.34 -27.04
CA LEU A 18 -30.38 13.20 -26.04
C LEU A 18 -29.45 12.38 -25.14
N VAL A 19 -29.92 11.22 -24.64
CA VAL A 19 -29.07 10.33 -23.80
C VAL A 19 -27.84 9.82 -24.56
N VAL A 20 -28.03 9.42 -25.84
CA VAL A 20 -26.93 8.95 -26.71
C VAL A 20 -25.89 10.07 -26.91
N ILE A 21 -26.34 11.29 -27.23
CA ILE A 21 -25.44 12.42 -27.42
C ILE A 21 -24.63 12.69 -26.12
N VAL A 22 -25.30 12.76 -24.97
CA VAL A 22 -24.64 12.98 -23.68
C VAL A 22 -23.66 11.84 -23.37
N ALA A 23 -24.06 10.59 -23.59
CA ALA A 23 -23.19 9.43 -23.34
C ALA A 23 -21.91 9.48 -24.20
N VAL A 24 -22.06 9.81 -25.49
CA VAL A 24 -20.90 9.95 -26.40
C VAL A 24 -19.98 11.08 -25.97
N LEU A 25 -20.54 12.25 -25.63
CA LEU A 25 -19.75 13.39 -25.15
C LEU A 25 -18.97 13.04 -23.88
N LEU A 26 -19.63 12.41 -22.91
CA LEU A 26 -18.97 11.96 -21.67
C LEU A 26 -17.88 10.92 -21.94
N ALA A 27 -18.12 9.97 -22.84
CA ALA A 27 -17.14 8.96 -23.22
C ALA A 27 -15.89 9.58 -23.85
N VAL A 28 -16.06 10.53 -24.77
CA VAL A 28 -14.94 11.23 -25.45
C VAL A 28 -14.13 12.04 -24.44
N VAL A 29 -14.79 12.81 -23.56
CA VAL A 29 -14.11 13.61 -22.52
C VAL A 29 -13.35 12.68 -21.54
N ASN A 30 -13.98 11.61 -21.08
CA ASN A 30 -13.35 10.64 -20.17
C ASN A 30 -12.12 10.00 -20.81
N GLN A 31 -12.22 9.56 -22.07
CA GLN A 31 -11.09 8.96 -22.79
C GLN A 31 -9.94 9.95 -22.97
N GLY A 32 -10.23 11.22 -23.28
CA GLY A 32 -9.21 12.24 -23.46
C GLY A 32 -8.49 12.66 -22.16
N LEU A 33 -9.17 12.51 -21.01
CA LEU A 33 -8.62 12.86 -19.71
C LEU A 33 -7.95 11.69 -18.97
N LYS A 34 -8.16 10.45 -19.42
CA LYS A 34 -7.72 9.24 -18.73
C LYS A 34 -6.22 9.24 -18.41
N ALA A 35 -5.37 9.54 -19.39
CA ALA A 35 -3.93 9.57 -19.21
C ALA A 35 -3.48 10.60 -18.15
N ARG A 36 -4.12 11.79 -18.13
CA ARG A 36 -3.84 12.81 -17.10
C ARG A 36 -4.31 12.37 -15.72
N GLN A 37 -5.46 11.73 -15.63
CA GLN A 37 -5.98 11.20 -14.38
C GLN A 37 -5.08 10.12 -13.79
N GLU A 38 -4.56 9.21 -14.63
CA GLU A 38 -3.62 8.17 -14.20
C GLU A 38 -2.30 8.77 -13.70
N ALA A 39 -1.74 9.74 -14.44
CA ALA A 39 -0.53 10.46 -14.01
C ALA A 39 -0.74 11.21 -12.68
N ASN A 40 -1.87 11.89 -12.53
CA ASN A 40 -2.20 12.60 -11.29
C ASN A 40 -2.39 11.64 -10.10
N LYS A 41 -3.05 10.48 -10.32
CA LYS A 41 -3.21 9.45 -9.28
C LYS A 41 -1.87 8.89 -8.83
N LEU A 42 -0.96 8.64 -9.78
CA LEU A 42 0.39 8.17 -9.45
C LEU A 42 1.14 9.20 -8.60
N LEU A 43 1.14 10.45 -9.03
CA LEU A 43 1.78 11.54 -8.30
C LEU A 43 1.18 11.73 -6.90
N ASP A 44 -0.15 11.65 -6.78
CA ASP A 44 -0.83 11.73 -5.48
C ASP A 44 -0.42 10.58 -4.56
N THR A 45 -0.35 9.37 -5.09
CA THR A 45 0.15 8.19 -4.37
C THR A 45 1.57 8.39 -3.87
N GLN A 46 2.48 8.89 -4.71
CA GLN A 46 3.86 9.20 -4.34
C GLN A 46 3.93 10.25 -3.24
N LYS A 47 3.14 11.33 -3.35
CA LYS A 47 3.03 12.36 -2.31
C LYS A 47 2.56 11.80 -0.98
N GLN A 48 1.54 10.94 -0.98
CA GLN A 48 1.04 10.31 0.24
C GLN A 48 2.11 9.44 0.91
N MET A 49 2.92 8.72 0.15
CA MET A 49 4.04 7.94 0.69
C MET A 49 5.14 8.85 1.24
N LEU A 50 5.48 9.95 0.56
CA LEU A 50 6.45 10.93 1.05
C LEU A 50 6.00 11.57 2.37
N VAL A 51 4.70 11.89 2.50
CA VAL A 51 4.13 12.37 3.78
C VAL A 51 4.29 11.32 4.88
N ALA A 52 4.06 10.05 4.59
CA ALA A 52 4.28 8.96 5.55
C ALA A 52 5.76 8.79 5.91
N LEU A 53 6.69 9.20 5.03
CA LEU A 53 8.12 9.28 5.30
C LEU A 53 8.56 10.58 5.99
N ASN A 54 7.62 11.39 6.46
CA ASN A 54 7.86 12.69 7.09
C ASN A 54 8.66 13.68 6.21
N GLN A 55 8.52 13.57 4.88
CA GLN A 55 9.13 14.50 3.95
C GLN A 55 8.26 15.74 3.78
N ASP A 56 8.90 16.90 3.70
CA ASP A 56 8.24 18.18 3.43
C ASP A 56 7.91 18.30 1.93
N ILE A 57 6.68 17.94 1.57
CA ILE A 57 6.21 17.98 0.19
C ILE A 57 5.74 19.40 -0.23
N ASP A 58 5.43 20.28 0.72
CA ASP A 58 4.93 21.64 0.43
C ASP A 58 6.04 22.54 -0.11
N ASN A 59 7.29 22.29 0.30
CA ASN A 59 8.49 22.98 -0.16
C ASN A 59 9.28 22.18 -1.21
N CYS A 60 8.74 21.07 -1.74
CA CYS A 60 9.39 20.21 -2.73
C CYS A 60 8.96 20.61 -4.15
N ASP A 61 9.92 21.02 -4.99
CA ASP A 61 9.64 21.41 -6.38
C ASP A 61 9.21 20.21 -7.24
N ASP A 62 9.77 19.02 -6.99
CA ASP A 62 9.47 17.80 -7.74
C ASP A 62 9.31 16.57 -6.80
N PRO A 63 8.10 16.33 -6.30
CA PRO A 63 7.83 15.17 -5.45
C PRO A 63 8.08 13.82 -6.12
N ALA A 64 7.94 13.73 -7.45
CA ALA A 64 8.19 12.49 -8.17
C ALA A 64 9.69 12.14 -8.18
N ALA A 65 10.54 13.13 -8.46
CA ALA A 65 11.99 12.96 -8.40
C ALA A 65 12.49 12.62 -6.98
N LEU A 66 11.91 13.25 -5.96
CA LEU A 66 12.21 12.92 -4.56
C LEU A 66 11.83 11.47 -4.25
N TYR A 67 10.62 11.04 -4.62
CA TYR A 67 10.18 9.67 -4.45
C TYR A 67 11.15 8.67 -5.11
N ASP A 68 11.52 8.90 -6.38
CA ASP A 68 12.42 8.04 -7.13
C ASP A 68 13.83 7.96 -6.51
N SER A 69 14.28 9.00 -5.84
CA SER A 69 15.58 9.01 -5.14
C SER A 69 15.59 8.17 -3.87
N LEU A 70 14.44 8.10 -3.17
CA LEU A 70 14.31 7.43 -1.88
C LEU A 70 13.92 5.95 -2.03
N VAL A 71 13.15 5.59 -3.06
CA VAL A 71 12.71 4.21 -3.28
C VAL A 71 13.88 3.33 -3.69
N LYS A 72 14.04 2.19 -3.02
CA LYS A 72 15.13 1.24 -3.29
C LYS A 72 14.64 -0.06 -3.88
N ASP A 73 13.59 -0.64 -3.29
CA ASP A 73 13.10 -1.95 -3.70
C ASP A 73 11.62 -2.14 -3.36
N THR A 74 11.06 -3.24 -3.84
CA THR A 74 9.73 -3.69 -3.46
C THR A 74 9.82 -5.19 -3.14
N VAL A 75 9.45 -5.55 -1.92
CA VAL A 75 9.43 -6.92 -1.43
C VAL A 75 8.00 -7.43 -1.47
N MET A 76 7.77 -8.54 -2.16
CA MET A 76 6.48 -9.22 -2.14
C MET A 76 6.45 -10.20 -0.96
N CYS A 77 5.54 -10.00 -0.04
CA CYS A 77 5.36 -10.85 1.12
C CYS A 77 3.87 -11.20 1.25
N GLY A 78 3.49 -12.35 0.70
CA GLY A 78 2.08 -12.66 0.49
C GLY A 78 1.53 -11.96 -0.76
N GLU A 79 0.30 -11.45 -0.67
CA GLU A 79 -0.37 -10.77 -1.78
C GLU A 79 -0.04 -9.28 -1.85
N SER A 80 0.45 -8.69 -0.75
CA SER A 80 0.65 -7.25 -0.63
C SER A 80 2.12 -6.85 -0.70
N PRO A 81 2.47 -5.88 -1.57
CA PRO A 81 3.83 -5.39 -1.70
C PRO A 81 4.22 -4.50 -0.51
N VAL A 82 5.45 -4.67 -0.03
CA VAL A 82 6.12 -3.76 0.90
C VAL A 82 7.18 -2.99 0.13
N ILE A 83 7.07 -1.67 0.10
CA ILE A 83 8.03 -0.81 -0.60
C ILE A 83 9.13 -0.44 0.37
N VAL A 84 10.37 -0.59 -0.07
CA VAL A 84 11.57 -0.30 0.72
C VAL A 84 12.11 1.06 0.32
N PHE A 85 12.25 1.95 1.28
CA PHE A 85 12.83 3.28 1.12
C PHE A 85 14.12 3.40 1.93
N GLU A 86 14.97 4.33 1.52
CA GLU A 86 16.13 4.77 2.29
C GLU A 86 15.98 6.26 2.59
N VAL A 87 15.85 6.60 3.86
CA VAL A 87 15.73 7.97 4.34
C VAL A 87 16.89 8.21 5.33
N ASP A 88 17.72 9.21 5.07
CA ASP A 88 18.90 9.56 5.89
C ASP A 88 19.82 8.36 6.16
N GLY A 89 20.01 7.48 5.16
CA GLY A 89 20.83 6.27 5.26
C GLY A 89 20.21 5.14 6.09
N GLN A 90 18.94 5.27 6.46
CA GLN A 90 18.20 4.26 7.20
C GLN A 90 17.11 3.63 6.32
N THR A 91 16.96 2.31 6.41
CA THR A 91 15.88 1.59 5.72
C THR A 91 14.55 1.84 6.39
N LYS A 92 13.54 2.14 5.57
CA LYS A 92 12.14 2.28 5.98
C LYS A 92 11.27 1.35 5.14
N TYR A 93 10.30 0.71 5.79
CA TYR A 93 9.36 -0.20 5.13
C TYR A 93 7.98 0.45 5.03
N MET A 94 7.47 0.59 3.83
CA MET A 94 6.17 1.21 3.57
C MET A 94 5.11 0.13 3.38
N LEU A 95 4.11 0.15 4.24
CA LEU A 95 2.93 -0.68 4.17
C LEU A 95 1.76 0.16 3.63
N ARG A 96 1.00 -0.40 2.71
CA ARG A 96 -0.26 0.18 2.26
C ARG A 96 -1.36 -0.21 3.24
N LEU A 97 -2.19 0.77 3.62
CA LEU A 97 -3.34 0.58 4.49
C LEU A 97 -4.63 0.73 3.71
N HIS A 98 -5.60 -0.13 3.97
CA HIS A 98 -6.94 -0.04 3.40
C HIS A 98 -7.99 -0.55 4.38
N GLY A 99 -9.12 0.11 4.45
CA GLY A 99 -10.20 -0.23 5.36
C GLY A 99 -11.48 0.53 5.06
N GLN A 100 -12.42 0.49 5.98
CA GLN A 100 -13.73 1.11 5.85
C GLN A 100 -13.96 2.11 6.98
N GLY A 101 -14.32 3.34 6.61
CA GLY A 101 -14.78 4.37 7.53
C GLY A 101 -16.31 4.35 7.71
N LEU A 102 -16.87 5.48 8.13
CA LEU A 102 -18.32 5.62 8.29
C LEU A 102 -19.05 5.75 6.95
N TRP A 103 -18.53 6.58 6.03
CA TRP A 103 -19.20 6.92 4.78
C TRP A 103 -18.52 6.36 3.54
N GLY A 104 -17.27 5.96 3.64
CA GLY A 104 -16.52 5.46 2.48
C GLY A 104 -15.25 4.74 2.88
N GLY A 105 -14.47 4.36 1.87
CA GLY A 105 -13.16 3.78 2.07
C GLY A 105 -12.23 4.74 2.80
N ILE A 106 -11.45 4.20 3.71
CA ILE A 106 -10.30 4.86 4.34
C ILE A 106 -9.05 4.07 4.01
N GLY A 107 -7.93 4.75 3.93
CA GLY A 107 -6.66 4.09 3.62
C GLY A 107 -5.48 4.96 3.94
N GLY A 108 -4.33 4.61 3.37
CA GLY A 108 -3.11 5.39 3.52
C GLY A 108 -1.85 4.56 3.43
N TYR A 109 -0.80 5.06 4.07
CA TYR A 109 0.51 4.45 4.08
C TYR A 109 1.13 4.57 5.46
N MET A 110 1.75 3.49 5.94
CA MET A 110 2.51 3.47 7.19
C MET A 110 3.96 3.13 6.88
N ALA A 111 4.87 3.98 7.31
CA ALA A 111 6.30 3.73 7.27
C ALA A 111 6.75 3.17 8.61
N LEU A 112 7.44 2.04 8.59
CA LEU A 112 8.09 1.44 9.74
C LEU A 112 9.62 1.62 9.64
N ASN A 113 10.29 1.67 10.77
CA ASN A 113 11.74 1.58 10.84
C ASN A 113 12.23 0.19 10.39
N ASP A 114 13.54 0.03 10.30
CA ASP A 114 14.24 -1.22 9.97
C ASP A 114 13.94 -2.37 10.93
N ASP A 115 13.52 -2.05 12.17
CA ASP A 115 13.09 -3.00 13.20
C ASP A 115 11.73 -3.67 12.90
N ARG A 116 11.01 -3.23 11.84
CA ARG A 116 9.66 -3.69 11.47
C ARG A 116 8.67 -3.66 12.64
N ASN A 117 8.86 -2.72 13.54
CA ASN A 117 8.08 -2.57 14.77
C ASN A 117 7.70 -1.13 15.06
N THR A 118 8.64 -0.21 14.93
CA THR A 118 8.46 1.19 15.29
C THR A 118 7.92 1.99 14.11
N VAL A 119 6.80 2.67 14.31
CA VAL A 119 6.21 3.55 13.30
C VAL A 119 7.09 4.79 13.13
N PHE A 120 7.66 4.96 11.95
CA PHE A 120 8.41 6.14 11.55
C PHE A 120 7.48 7.30 11.20
N GLY A 121 6.40 6.99 10.47
CA GLY A 121 5.36 7.96 10.14
C GLY A 121 4.17 7.26 9.49
N ILE A 122 3.08 7.99 9.36
CA ILE A 122 1.84 7.48 8.77
C ILE A 122 1.11 8.58 8.04
N ASN A 123 0.46 8.22 6.96
CA ASN A 123 -0.48 9.08 6.26
C ASN A 123 -1.81 8.37 6.10
N PHE A 124 -2.90 9.09 6.27
CA PHE A 124 -4.25 8.60 6.03
C PHE A 124 -4.91 9.35 4.88
N ASN A 125 -5.81 8.68 4.20
CA ASN A 125 -6.75 9.26 3.25
C ASN A 125 -8.15 8.72 3.49
N HIS A 126 -9.16 9.37 2.92
CA HIS A 126 -10.55 8.94 2.93
C HIS A 126 -11.26 9.36 1.65
N GLU A 127 -12.32 8.65 1.30
CA GLU A 127 -13.12 8.96 0.12
C GLU A 127 -14.25 9.96 0.40
N SER A 128 -14.94 9.79 1.51
CA SER A 128 -16.23 10.49 1.74
C SER A 128 -16.51 10.86 3.19
N GLU A 129 -15.50 10.85 4.06
CA GLU A 129 -15.70 11.21 5.46
C GLU A 129 -16.04 12.69 5.64
N THR A 130 -16.79 13.02 6.67
CA THR A 130 -17.27 14.38 6.93
C THR A 130 -16.13 15.29 7.41
N PRO A 131 -15.87 16.44 6.74
CA PRO A 131 -14.91 17.45 7.22
C PRO A 131 -15.24 17.92 8.65
N GLY A 132 -14.21 18.15 9.45
CA GLY A 132 -14.34 18.52 10.87
C GLY A 132 -14.66 17.35 11.81
N LEU A 133 -14.98 16.17 11.26
CA LEU A 133 -15.27 14.94 11.99
C LEU A 133 -14.34 13.79 11.51
N GLY A 134 -14.90 12.78 10.83
CA GLY A 134 -14.12 11.66 10.31
C GLY A 134 -13.04 12.05 9.29
N GLY A 135 -13.23 13.11 8.54
CA GLY A 135 -12.24 13.65 7.62
C GLY A 135 -10.95 14.13 8.29
N GLU A 136 -10.97 14.41 9.60
CA GLU A 136 -9.79 14.91 10.31
C GLU A 136 -8.69 13.86 10.54
N ILE A 137 -8.91 12.61 10.17
CA ILE A 137 -7.88 11.57 10.22
C ILE A 137 -6.66 11.88 9.35
N VAL A 138 -6.82 12.73 8.32
CA VAL A 138 -5.72 13.13 7.42
C VAL A 138 -4.82 14.21 8.02
N THR A 139 -5.23 14.85 9.12
CA THR A 139 -4.50 15.98 9.70
C THR A 139 -3.21 15.52 10.40
N GLU A 140 -2.22 16.41 10.40
CA GLU A 140 -0.96 16.17 11.12
C GLU A 140 -1.19 15.91 12.61
N LYS A 141 -2.14 16.63 13.21
CA LYS A 141 -2.51 16.47 14.62
C LYS A 141 -2.95 15.04 14.94
N PHE A 142 -3.67 14.37 14.03
CA PHE A 142 -4.07 12.98 14.23
C PHE A 142 -2.92 12.03 13.93
N ARG A 143 -2.22 12.22 12.82
CA ARG A 143 -1.13 11.36 12.35
C ARG A 143 0.06 11.32 13.31
N SER A 144 0.43 12.48 13.88
CA SER A 144 1.60 12.60 14.77
C SER A 144 1.50 11.75 16.04
N GLN A 145 0.30 11.37 16.46
CA GLN A 145 0.10 10.50 17.61
C GLN A 145 0.66 9.08 17.40
N PHE A 146 0.82 8.67 16.15
CA PHE A 146 1.33 7.35 15.78
C PHE A 146 2.86 7.27 15.74
N PHE A 147 3.56 8.41 15.73
CA PHE A 147 5.02 8.45 15.61
C PHE A 147 5.67 7.77 16.82
N ASN A 148 6.67 6.95 16.54
CA ASN A 148 7.41 6.15 17.52
C ASN A 148 6.55 5.14 18.32
N LYS A 149 5.30 4.89 17.90
CA LYS A 149 4.49 3.81 18.44
C LYS A 149 4.98 2.46 17.92
N HIS A 150 4.74 1.41 18.73
CA HIS A 150 5.13 0.05 18.41
C HIS A 150 3.90 -0.77 18.02
N ILE A 151 4.07 -1.63 17.01
CA ILE A 151 3.01 -2.55 16.56
C ILE A 151 3.14 -3.95 17.17
N LYS A 152 4.19 -4.18 17.97
CA LYS A 152 4.42 -5.44 18.71
C LYS A 152 4.50 -5.16 20.21
N ASP A 153 4.05 -6.13 21.00
CA ASP A 153 4.21 -6.08 22.46
C ASP A 153 5.67 -6.41 22.89
N ALA A 154 5.95 -6.32 24.19
CA ALA A 154 7.28 -6.62 24.76
C ALA A 154 7.73 -8.08 24.54
N GLN A 155 6.81 -8.98 24.22
CA GLN A 155 7.06 -10.38 23.89
C GLN A 155 7.26 -10.62 22.39
N GLY A 156 7.14 -9.55 21.57
CA GLY A 156 7.27 -9.60 20.12
C GLY A 156 6.01 -10.04 19.38
N ASN A 157 4.87 -10.19 20.07
CA ASN A 157 3.60 -10.51 19.40
C ASN A 157 3.02 -9.28 18.71
N LEU A 158 2.50 -9.47 17.51
CA LEU A 158 1.84 -8.41 16.75
C LEU A 158 0.54 -7.98 17.42
N ARG A 159 0.40 -6.67 17.69
CA ARG A 159 -0.73 -6.09 18.44
C ARG A 159 -1.48 -4.99 17.70
N SER A 160 -0.87 -4.36 16.72
CA SER A 160 -1.44 -3.15 16.12
C SER A 160 -1.51 -1.97 17.12
N ILE A 161 -1.98 -0.82 16.65
CA ILE A 161 -2.19 0.38 17.48
C ILE A 161 -3.70 0.64 17.56
N ALA A 162 -4.23 0.73 18.79
CA ALA A 162 -5.65 0.98 19.00
C ALA A 162 -5.95 2.49 18.92
N VAL A 163 -7.05 2.84 18.26
CA VAL A 163 -7.57 4.21 18.25
C VAL A 163 -8.77 4.26 19.20
N LEU A 164 -8.61 4.87 20.36
CA LEU A 164 -9.58 4.82 21.43
C LEU A 164 -10.09 6.21 21.83
N LYS A 165 -11.35 6.27 22.20
CA LYS A 165 -11.91 7.49 22.78
C LYS A 165 -11.18 7.82 24.08
N GLU A 166 -10.98 9.11 24.34
CA GLU A 166 -10.40 9.64 25.58
C GLU A 166 -10.99 8.96 26.83
N GLY A 167 -10.12 8.54 27.75
CA GLY A 167 -10.48 7.85 28.98
C GLY A 167 -10.66 6.33 28.84
N LYS A 168 -10.55 5.75 27.62
CA LYS A 168 -10.43 4.29 27.43
C LYS A 168 -8.97 3.87 27.40
N GLN A 169 -8.72 2.62 27.78
CA GLN A 169 -7.39 2.03 27.74
C GLN A 169 -7.39 0.79 26.85
N ALA A 170 -6.32 0.65 26.07
CA ALA A 170 -6.07 -0.55 25.29
C ALA A 170 -5.72 -1.73 26.20
N PRO A 171 -5.88 -2.97 25.73
CA PRO A 171 -5.36 -4.15 26.39
C PRO A 171 -3.87 -4.02 26.69
N GLU A 172 -3.40 -4.71 27.75
CA GLU A 172 -1.99 -4.72 28.11
C GLU A 172 -1.10 -5.13 26.94
N GLY A 173 -0.02 -4.38 26.74
CA GLY A 173 0.92 -4.60 25.64
C GLY A 173 0.49 -4.05 24.28
N GLN A 174 -0.66 -3.40 24.18
CA GLN A 174 -1.10 -2.73 22.96
C GLN A 174 -0.98 -1.21 23.11
N GLU A 175 -0.32 -0.56 22.16
CA GLU A 175 -0.22 0.90 22.09
C GLU A 175 -1.53 1.52 21.65
N GLN A 176 -1.76 2.76 22.05
CA GLN A 176 -2.99 3.49 21.71
C GLN A 176 -2.72 4.94 21.32
N VAL A 177 -3.68 5.49 20.57
CA VAL A 177 -3.81 6.90 20.24
C VAL A 177 -5.24 7.36 20.49
N ASP A 178 -5.43 8.66 20.64
CA ASP A 178 -6.74 9.24 20.90
C ASP A 178 -7.56 9.35 19.62
N ALA A 179 -8.81 8.92 19.69
CA ALA A 179 -9.80 9.09 18.65
C ALA A 179 -10.14 10.56 18.43
N TRP A 180 -10.47 10.94 17.20
CA TRP A 180 -10.95 12.28 16.92
C TRP A 180 -12.34 12.51 17.52
N ALA A 181 -12.50 13.62 18.23
CA ALA A 181 -13.75 13.99 18.87
C ALA A 181 -14.89 14.10 17.85
N GLY A 182 -16.01 13.45 18.10
CA GLY A 182 -17.16 13.42 17.19
C GLY A 182 -17.05 12.43 16.02
N ALA A 183 -15.91 11.74 15.84
CA ALA A 183 -15.67 10.79 14.76
C ALA A 183 -15.45 9.36 15.27
N THR A 184 -16.23 8.91 16.24
CA THR A 184 -16.03 7.60 16.91
C THR A 184 -16.04 6.43 15.93
N ILE A 185 -16.95 6.42 14.95
CA ILE A 185 -17.09 5.30 14.00
C ILE A 185 -15.89 5.28 13.05
N THR A 186 -15.50 6.42 12.47
CA THR A 186 -14.32 6.51 11.62
C THR A 186 -13.05 6.16 12.38
N SER A 187 -12.91 6.61 13.64
CA SER A 187 -11.78 6.27 14.50
C SER A 187 -11.71 4.76 14.81
N THR A 188 -12.87 4.11 15.04
CA THR A 188 -12.94 2.65 15.16
C THR A 188 -12.54 1.98 13.85
N GLY A 189 -13.02 2.50 12.70
CA GLY A 189 -12.62 2.02 11.39
C GLY A 189 -11.10 2.10 11.15
N VAL A 190 -10.42 3.17 11.63
CA VAL A 190 -8.95 3.25 11.59
C VAL A 190 -8.31 2.16 12.45
N SER A 191 -8.82 1.91 13.67
CA SER A 191 -8.31 0.85 14.54
C SER A 191 -8.45 -0.53 13.90
N ASP A 192 -9.62 -0.82 13.32
CA ASP A 192 -9.91 -2.09 12.63
C ASP A 192 -9.07 -2.25 11.36
N MET A 193 -8.91 -1.17 10.60
CA MET A 193 -8.03 -1.13 9.43
C MET A 193 -6.58 -1.48 9.81
N LEU A 194 -6.05 -0.85 10.84
CA LEU A 194 -4.68 -1.13 11.30
C LEU A 194 -4.54 -2.59 11.72
N ALA A 195 -5.48 -3.13 12.49
CA ALA A 195 -5.44 -4.52 12.94
C ALA A 195 -5.49 -5.50 11.75
N ALA A 196 -6.39 -5.29 10.79
CA ALA A 196 -6.54 -6.14 9.62
C ALA A 196 -5.29 -6.10 8.72
N ASN A 197 -4.74 -4.90 8.46
CA ASN A 197 -3.55 -4.76 7.63
C ASN A 197 -2.29 -5.31 8.32
N MET A 198 -2.15 -5.16 9.65
CA MET A 198 -1.04 -5.81 10.37
C MET A 198 -1.10 -7.34 10.24
N GLU A 199 -2.29 -7.91 10.22
CA GLU A 199 -2.47 -9.35 9.99
C GLU A 199 -2.14 -9.75 8.55
N GLU A 200 -2.53 -8.95 7.55
CA GLU A 200 -2.18 -9.14 6.15
C GLU A 200 -0.66 -9.14 5.93
N TYR A 201 0.05 -8.21 6.58
CA TYR A 201 1.51 -8.13 6.53
C TYR A 201 2.23 -8.99 7.57
N ARG A 202 1.53 -9.88 8.31
CA ARG A 202 2.10 -10.70 9.39
C ARG A 202 3.38 -11.43 8.98
N ALA A 203 3.39 -12.05 7.81
CA ALA A 203 4.54 -12.80 7.31
C ALA A 203 5.79 -11.92 7.19
N PHE A 204 5.64 -10.70 6.69
CA PHE A 204 6.71 -9.70 6.61
C PHE A 204 7.13 -9.18 7.99
N LEU A 205 6.15 -8.84 8.83
CA LEU A 205 6.40 -8.22 10.14
C LEU A 205 7.04 -9.20 11.13
N MET A 206 6.71 -10.50 11.03
CA MET A 206 7.21 -11.56 11.93
C MET A 206 8.38 -12.33 11.33
N GLU A 207 8.91 -11.93 10.17
CA GLU A 207 10.01 -12.61 9.46
C GLU A 207 9.72 -14.10 9.14
N THR A 208 8.47 -14.48 9.12
CA THR A 208 8.03 -15.85 8.87
C THR A 208 7.80 -16.06 7.37
N GLY A 209 8.88 -16.14 6.59
CA GLY A 209 8.82 -16.70 5.23
C GLY A 209 8.26 -15.77 4.16
N CYS A 210 8.78 -14.54 4.04
CA CYS A 210 8.59 -13.76 2.82
C CYS A 210 9.29 -14.44 1.65
N LYS A 211 8.53 -14.91 0.68
CA LYS A 211 9.09 -15.32 -0.61
C LYS A 211 9.53 -14.05 -1.32
N GLN A 212 10.83 -13.78 -1.34
CA GLN A 212 11.35 -12.68 -2.16
C GLN A 212 11.16 -13.07 -3.62
N THR A 213 10.40 -12.26 -4.34
CA THR A 213 10.31 -12.40 -5.80
C THR A 213 11.66 -12.00 -6.36
N CYS A 214 12.41 -12.95 -6.91
CA CYS A 214 13.65 -12.62 -7.60
C CYS A 214 13.34 -11.63 -8.73
N LYS A 215 14.00 -10.46 -8.75
CA LYS A 215 13.90 -9.52 -9.86
C LYS A 215 14.20 -10.25 -11.17
N ALA A 216 13.48 -9.93 -12.24
CA ALA A 216 13.61 -10.52 -13.58
C ALA A 216 15.01 -10.40 -14.21
N THR A 217 16.02 -9.95 -13.49
CA THR A 217 17.42 -9.82 -13.87
C THR A 217 18.35 -10.80 -13.13
N CYS A 218 17.87 -11.96 -12.76
CA CYS A 218 18.75 -13.05 -12.28
C CYS A 218 19.63 -13.64 -13.40
N GLN A 219 20.36 -12.82 -14.14
CA GLN A 219 21.38 -13.26 -15.11
C GLN A 219 22.70 -13.66 -14.42
N GLU A 220 22.85 -13.38 -13.11
CA GLU A 220 24.08 -13.63 -12.36
C GLU A 220 24.00 -14.76 -11.32
N CYS A 221 22.85 -15.41 -11.16
CA CYS A 221 22.76 -16.61 -10.33
C CYS A 221 23.54 -17.78 -10.97
N VAL A 222 24.35 -18.46 -10.19
CA VAL A 222 25.11 -19.65 -10.64
C VAL A 222 24.19 -20.71 -11.22
N CYS A 223 23.01 -20.93 -10.65
CA CYS A 223 21.99 -21.83 -11.16
C CYS A 223 21.28 -21.36 -12.45
N CYS A 224 21.36 -20.08 -12.81
CA CYS A 224 20.81 -19.57 -14.08
C CYS A 224 21.87 -19.55 -15.20
N LYS A 225 23.17 -19.62 -14.89
CA LYS A 225 24.26 -19.62 -15.87
C LYS A 225 24.29 -20.89 -16.71
N ASP A 226 23.81 -22.01 -16.19
CA ASP A 226 23.78 -23.31 -16.90
C ASP A 226 22.46 -23.55 -17.65
N GLY A 227 21.62 -22.52 -17.84
CA GLY A 227 20.34 -22.62 -18.55
C GLY A 227 19.25 -23.33 -17.79
N LYS A 228 19.46 -23.64 -16.51
CA LYS A 228 18.49 -24.26 -15.60
C LYS A 228 17.83 -23.21 -14.74
N VAL A 229 16.51 -23.12 -14.85
CA VAL A 229 15.71 -22.04 -14.25
C VAL A 229 15.37 -22.41 -12.82
N CYS A 230 15.98 -21.76 -11.84
CA CYS A 230 15.54 -21.82 -10.43
C CYS A 230 14.21 -21.12 -10.19
N CYS A 231 13.74 -20.32 -11.14
CA CYS A 231 12.50 -19.54 -11.04
C CYS A 231 11.48 -20.06 -12.05
N LYS A 232 10.29 -20.42 -11.61
CA LYS A 232 9.18 -20.84 -12.47
C LYS A 232 8.38 -19.60 -12.93
N ASN A 233 8.24 -19.41 -14.25
CA ASN A 233 7.31 -18.48 -14.89
C ASN A 233 7.23 -17.07 -14.26
N GLY A 234 8.30 -16.30 -14.37
CA GLY A 234 8.27 -14.88 -14.00
C GLY A 234 8.89 -14.54 -12.64
N GLY A 235 9.78 -15.38 -12.10
CA GLY A 235 10.65 -15.00 -11.00
C GLY A 235 10.28 -15.53 -9.61
N GLU A 236 9.45 -16.54 -9.48
CA GLU A 236 9.29 -17.25 -8.20
C GLU A 236 10.43 -18.28 -8.01
N CYS A 237 11.18 -18.13 -6.91
CA CYS A 237 12.14 -19.14 -6.47
C CYS A 237 11.40 -20.39 -5.98
N VAL A 238 11.72 -21.56 -6.54
CA VAL A 238 11.09 -22.82 -6.17
C VAL A 238 11.78 -23.50 -4.97
N CYS A 239 12.88 -22.93 -4.47
CA CYS A 239 13.59 -23.47 -3.31
C CYS A 239 13.01 -22.89 -2.01
N ASP A 240 12.56 -23.75 -1.10
CA ASP A 240 11.97 -23.35 0.19
C ASP A 240 12.97 -22.63 1.14
N ASP A 241 14.28 -22.73 0.89
CA ASP A 241 15.35 -22.15 1.71
C ASP A 241 16.18 -21.07 1.00
N CYS A 242 15.70 -20.49 -0.10
CA CYS A 242 16.42 -19.44 -0.81
C CYS A 242 16.31 -18.09 -0.08
N THR A 243 17.26 -17.80 0.80
CA THR A 243 17.48 -16.46 1.34
C THR A 243 18.22 -15.62 0.30
N CYS A 244 17.48 -15.03 -0.64
CA CYS A 244 18.02 -14.03 -1.56
C CYS A 244 18.25 -12.72 -0.80
N ASN A 245 19.44 -12.53 -0.24
CA ASN A 245 19.84 -11.29 0.36
C ASN A 245 20.54 -10.42 -0.70
N GLN A 246 19.94 -9.27 -1.05
CA GLN A 246 20.52 -8.17 -1.83
C GLN A 246 21.38 -8.60 -3.05
N GLY A 247 20.74 -9.10 -4.10
CA GLY A 247 21.40 -9.30 -5.40
C GLY A 247 22.28 -10.53 -5.55
N SER A 248 22.38 -11.39 -4.55
CA SER A 248 23.13 -12.66 -4.61
C SER A 248 22.20 -13.83 -4.35
N CYS A 249 21.44 -14.27 -5.36
CA CYS A 249 20.81 -15.57 -5.31
C CYS A 249 21.90 -16.66 -5.18
N CYS A 250 21.75 -17.59 -4.22
CA CYS A 250 22.51 -18.82 -4.15
C CYS A 250 24.02 -18.72 -3.84
N GLN A 251 24.44 -17.86 -2.91
CA GLN A 251 25.79 -17.93 -2.33
C GLN A 251 25.88 -18.93 -1.16
N ASP A 252 24.76 -19.48 -0.68
CA ASP A 252 24.77 -20.45 0.39
C ASP A 252 24.97 -21.87 -0.15
N SER A 253 25.89 -22.61 0.47
CA SER A 253 26.21 -24.00 0.10
C SER A 253 25.03 -24.99 0.25
N SER A 254 24.01 -24.64 1.05
CA SER A 254 22.77 -25.39 1.19
C SER A 254 21.87 -25.26 -0.05
N CYS A 255 21.80 -24.08 -0.64
CA CYS A 255 21.04 -23.80 -1.86
C CYS A 255 21.66 -24.48 -3.08
N GLN A 256 23.00 -24.54 -3.17
CA GLN A 256 23.71 -25.27 -4.22
C GLN A 256 23.41 -26.77 -4.18
N LYS A 257 23.39 -27.38 -3.00
CA LYS A 257 23.06 -28.82 -2.85
C LYS A 257 21.63 -29.15 -3.23
N HIS A 258 20.68 -28.25 -2.96
CA HIS A 258 19.27 -28.46 -3.31
C HIS A 258 19.03 -28.33 -4.82
N CYS A 259 19.68 -27.38 -5.48
CA CYS A 259 19.67 -27.27 -6.94
C CYS A 259 20.32 -28.49 -7.64
N GLU A 260 21.36 -29.09 -7.05
CA GLU A 260 22.00 -30.29 -7.57
C GLU A 260 21.11 -31.54 -7.44
N THR A 261 20.27 -31.61 -6.39
CA THR A 261 19.34 -32.78 -6.22
C THR A 261 18.15 -32.69 -7.15
N LEU A 262 17.58 -31.51 -7.40
CA LEU A 262 16.47 -31.31 -8.34
C LEU A 262 16.86 -31.59 -9.80
N ASN A 263 18.14 -31.49 -10.14
CA ASN A 263 18.66 -31.72 -11.47
C ASN A 263 19.06 -33.19 -11.75
N LYS A 264 18.92 -34.10 -10.78
CA LYS A 264 19.19 -35.53 -10.93
C LYS A 264 17.94 -36.38 -11.14
N GLU A 265 16.76 -35.80 -11.12
CA GLU A 265 15.46 -36.49 -11.30
C GLU A 265 14.82 -36.27 -12.69
N ASP A 266 15.56 -35.68 -13.66
CA ASP A 266 15.16 -35.61 -15.08
C ASP A 266 16.02 -36.58 -15.94
#